data_293375ef2b42559ec061cee09ffe590b
#
_entry.id   293375ef2b42559ec061cee09ffe590b
#
_cell.length_a   1.000
_cell.length_b   1.000
_cell.length_c   1.000
_cell.angle_alpha   90.00
_cell.angle_beta   90.00
_cell.angle_gamma   90.00
#
_symmetry.space_group_name_H-M   'P 1'
#
loop_
_entity.id
_entity.type
_entity.pdbx_description
1 polymer ?
#
loop_
_entity_poly.entity_id
_entity_poly.type
_entity_poly.pdbx_seq_one_letter_code
_entity_poly.pdbx_strand_id
1 'polypeptide(L)'
;MAAAIGIRADFTGDDCRRLSRESGDANQTRRLLALASIYDGGSRSHAAKLGGVGLQVVRDWVLRFNADGPAGLIDQKAPGAEPKLTPKQIQALVDILEQGPIPAIHGVVRWRLVDLASWVHEEFGVSLSEAAMSRLVRRLGYAKLSARPRHHAQNELAVDTFKKNFPARLAEIRARLPPGTEIELWWQDEARVGQKNKITRRWAKRGSRPSAPNDQRTKWAYIFGAICPKKGKGAGLVLPYADTHAMNLHLAEISATVDPGAHAVLILDKAGWHTSGGLIVPDNITLLLLPPASPELNPVENIWQFIRDNWLSNRVFKTYEDIVALCCEAWNKLIDQPWRIMTIGLRQWAHGF
;
A
#
# COMPACT_ATOMS: atom_id res chain seq x y z
N MET A 1 -49.22 -32.60 34.39
CA MET A 1 -47.88 -32.48 33.79
C MET A 1 -48.05 -32.09 32.32
N ALA A 2 -47.44 -31.05 31.84
CA ALA A 2 -47.54 -30.68 30.45
C ALA A 2 -46.89 -31.74 29.56
N ALA A 3 -47.57 -32.15 28.49
CA ALA A 3 -47.06 -33.14 27.54
C ALA A 3 -45.72 -32.70 26.95
N ALA A 4 -44.83 -33.66 26.74
CA ALA A 4 -43.54 -33.37 26.11
C ALA A 4 -43.76 -32.86 24.67
N ILE A 5 -43.08 -31.77 24.26
CA ILE A 5 -43.16 -31.24 22.91
C ILE A 5 -42.66 -32.30 21.92
N GLY A 6 -43.50 -32.68 20.94
CA GLY A 6 -43.08 -33.61 19.88
C GLY A 6 -41.90 -33.08 19.10
N ILE A 7 -41.04 -33.96 18.61
CA ILE A 7 -40.02 -33.61 17.62
C ILE A 7 -40.63 -33.80 16.22
N ARG A 8 -40.26 -32.98 15.25
CA ARG A 8 -40.76 -33.02 13.85
C ARG A 8 -40.52 -34.40 13.22
N ALA A 9 -41.49 -34.84 12.39
CA ALA A 9 -41.53 -36.22 11.90
C ALA A 9 -40.80 -36.43 10.54
N ASP A 10 -40.32 -35.37 9.93
CA ASP A 10 -39.66 -35.39 8.61
C ASP A 10 -38.15 -35.69 8.68
N PHE A 11 -37.61 -35.97 9.86
CA PHE A 11 -36.25 -36.44 10.10
C PHE A 11 -36.25 -37.73 10.89
N THR A 12 -35.17 -38.47 10.80
CA THR A 12 -34.90 -39.70 11.54
C THR A 12 -33.66 -39.57 12.43
N GLY A 13 -33.44 -40.53 13.34
CA GLY A 13 -32.18 -40.58 14.10
C GLY A 13 -30.95 -40.71 13.19
N ASP A 14 -31.09 -41.46 12.10
CA ASP A 14 -30.00 -41.65 11.15
C ASP A 14 -29.70 -40.37 10.35
N ASP A 15 -30.70 -39.57 9.99
CA ASP A 15 -30.52 -38.27 9.39
C ASP A 15 -29.74 -37.34 10.32
N CYS A 16 -30.11 -37.31 11.59
CA CYS A 16 -29.40 -36.49 12.58
C CYS A 16 -27.93 -36.93 12.74
N ARG A 17 -27.65 -38.25 12.71
CA ARG A 17 -26.26 -38.76 12.76
C ARG A 17 -25.49 -38.44 11.49
N ARG A 18 -26.11 -38.54 10.31
CA ARG A 18 -25.49 -38.15 9.04
C ARG A 18 -25.12 -36.67 9.08
N LEU A 19 -26.09 -35.81 9.39
CA LEU A 19 -25.88 -34.36 9.49
C LEU A 19 -24.83 -33.97 10.54
N SER A 20 -24.76 -34.75 11.65
CA SER A 20 -23.73 -34.50 12.68
C SER A 20 -22.30 -34.77 12.17
N ARG A 21 -22.10 -35.72 11.25
CA ARG A 21 -20.81 -36.03 10.62
C ARG A 21 -20.43 -34.99 9.55
N GLU A 22 -21.45 -34.42 8.90
CA GLU A 22 -21.25 -33.39 7.86
C GLU A 22 -21.03 -31.99 8.46
N SER A 23 -21.43 -31.77 9.72
CA SER A 23 -21.33 -30.47 10.39
C SER A 23 -19.90 -30.13 10.79
N GLY A 24 -19.42 -28.91 10.42
CA GLY A 24 -18.19 -28.28 10.92
C GLY A 24 -18.36 -27.60 12.30
N ASP A 25 -19.58 -27.56 12.87
CA ASP A 25 -19.87 -26.92 14.16
C ASP A 25 -20.01 -27.98 15.25
N ALA A 26 -19.07 -28.01 16.20
CA ALA A 26 -19.04 -28.96 17.30
C ALA A 26 -20.31 -28.87 18.19
N ASN A 27 -20.89 -27.69 18.35
CA ASN A 27 -22.11 -27.49 19.12
C ASN A 27 -23.32 -28.07 18.38
N GLN A 28 -23.42 -27.82 17.08
CA GLN A 28 -24.49 -28.43 16.25
C GLN A 28 -24.36 -29.95 16.22
N THR A 29 -23.15 -30.49 16.02
CA THR A 29 -22.88 -31.93 16.07
C THR A 29 -23.41 -32.54 17.36
N ARG A 30 -23.06 -31.99 18.51
CA ARG A 30 -23.50 -32.45 19.83
C ARG A 30 -25.02 -32.41 19.97
N ARG A 31 -25.67 -31.35 19.49
CA ARG A 31 -27.13 -31.16 19.52
C ARG A 31 -27.84 -32.17 18.63
N LEU A 32 -27.35 -32.41 17.44
CA LEU A 32 -27.89 -33.42 16.51
C LEU A 32 -27.82 -34.84 17.08
N LEU A 33 -26.70 -35.22 17.71
CA LEU A 33 -26.55 -36.52 18.36
C LEU A 33 -27.53 -36.71 19.54
N ALA A 34 -27.74 -35.64 20.33
CA ALA A 34 -28.73 -35.67 21.40
C ALA A 34 -30.17 -35.82 20.86
N LEU A 35 -30.50 -35.14 19.75
CA LEU A 35 -31.81 -35.29 19.10
C LEU A 35 -31.97 -36.66 18.41
N ALA A 36 -30.92 -37.22 17.82
CA ALA A 36 -30.92 -38.58 17.28
C ALA A 36 -31.41 -39.62 18.35
N SER A 37 -30.88 -39.49 19.57
CA SER A 37 -31.33 -40.37 20.69
C SER A 37 -32.81 -40.23 20.98
N ILE A 38 -33.43 -39.07 20.80
CA ILE A 38 -34.88 -38.87 20.97
C ILE A 38 -35.67 -39.55 19.87
N TYR A 39 -35.20 -39.47 18.60
CA TYR A 39 -35.81 -40.17 17.46
C TYR A 39 -35.76 -41.70 17.64
N ASP A 40 -34.70 -42.23 18.27
CA ASP A 40 -34.55 -43.65 18.58
C ASP A 40 -35.41 -44.11 19.78
N GLY A 41 -36.31 -43.26 20.29
CA GLY A 41 -37.19 -43.58 21.44
C GLY A 41 -36.54 -43.29 22.82
N GLY A 42 -35.36 -42.70 22.84
CA GLY A 42 -34.68 -42.30 24.08
C GLY A 42 -35.40 -41.18 24.84
N SER A 43 -35.28 -41.17 26.15
CA SER A 43 -35.89 -40.14 26.99
C SER A 43 -35.16 -38.79 26.84
N ARG A 44 -35.85 -37.68 27.12
CA ARG A 44 -35.25 -36.33 27.18
C ARG A 44 -34.10 -36.23 28.19
N SER A 45 -34.21 -37.00 29.29
CA SER A 45 -33.13 -37.09 30.27
C SER A 45 -31.90 -37.80 29.73
N HIS A 46 -32.10 -38.81 28.87
CA HIS A 46 -30.98 -39.47 28.18
C HIS A 46 -30.31 -38.51 27.18
N ALA A 47 -31.09 -37.81 26.35
CA ALA A 47 -30.58 -36.79 25.41
C ALA A 47 -29.84 -35.65 26.14
N ALA A 48 -30.31 -35.24 27.32
CA ALA A 48 -29.66 -34.23 28.15
C ALA A 48 -28.26 -34.70 28.63
N LYS A 49 -28.17 -35.97 29.06
CA LYS A 49 -26.87 -36.58 29.44
C LYS A 49 -25.90 -36.64 28.24
N LEU A 50 -26.37 -37.09 27.07
CA LEU A 50 -25.56 -37.11 25.85
C LEU A 50 -25.11 -35.72 25.44
N GLY A 51 -25.97 -34.71 25.55
CA GLY A 51 -25.66 -33.34 25.25
C GLY A 51 -24.85 -32.59 26.32
N GLY A 52 -24.68 -33.20 27.52
CA GLY A 52 -24.00 -32.53 28.65
C GLY A 52 -24.72 -31.26 29.14
N VAL A 53 -26.08 -31.27 29.11
CA VAL A 53 -26.92 -30.09 29.40
C VAL A 53 -28.13 -30.45 30.25
N GLY A 54 -28.86 -29.44 30.72
CA GLY A 54 -30.13 -29.62 31.44
C GLY A 54 -31.33 -29.93 30.51
N LEU A 55 -32.41 -30.44 31.06
CA LEU A 55 -33.64 -30.79 30.34
C LEU A 55 -34.25 -29.58 29.59
N GLN A 56 -34.18 -28.38 30.15
CA GLN A 56 -34.69 -27.17 29.52
C GLN A 56 -33.93 -26.86 28.22
N VAL A 57 -32.62 -27.03 28.22
CA VAL A 57 -31.79 -26.79 27.03
C VAL A 57 -32.13 -27.79 25.90
N VAL A 58 -32.38 -29.05 26.24
CA VAL A 58 -32.86 -30.04 25.25
C VAL A 58 -34.22 -29.63 24.68
N ARG A 59 -35.15 -29.13 25.54
CA ARG A 59 -36.43 -28.60 25.09
C ARG A 59 -36.25 -27.47 24.09
N ASP A 60 -35.36 -26.53 24.37
CA ASP A 60 -35.06 -25.41 23.50
C ASP A 60 -34.44 -25.88 22.17
N TRP A 61 -33.58 -26.89 22.18
CA TRP A 61 -33.04 -27.51 20.96
C TRP A 61 -34.16 -28.16 20.12
N VAL A 62 -35.11 -28.85 20.74
CA VAL A 62 -36.25 -29.43 20.02
C VAL A 62 -37.12 -28.33 19.39
N LEU A 63 -37.39 -27.23 20.11
CA LEU A 63 -38.16 -26.10 19.57
C LEU A 63 -37.46 -25.47 18.38
N ARG A 64 -36.17 -25.19 18.50
CA ARG A 64 -35.37 -24.62 17.42
C ARG A 64 -35.25 -25.57 16.23
N PHE A 65 -35.07 -26.85 16.48
CA PHE A 65 -35.03 -27.87 15.42
C PHE A 65 -36.42 -28.03 14.75
N ASN A 66 -37.51 -27.97 15.48
CA ASN A 66 -38.85 -28.01 14.89
C ASN A 66 -39.14 -26.78 14.00
N ALA A 67 -38.63 -25.59 14.36
CA ALA A 67 -38.81 -24.36 13.60
C ALA A 67 -37.94 -24.37 12.35
N ASP A 68 -36.62 -24.53 12.50
CA ASP A 68 -35.63 -24.23 11.46
C ASP A 68 -34.81 -25.46 11.03
N GLY A 69 -35.22 -26.67 11.48
CA GLY A 69 -34.45 -27.88 11.17
C GLY A 69 -33.03 -27.86 11.72
N PRO A 70 -32.05 -28.48 11.02
CA PRO A 70 -30.64 -28.51 11.44
C PRO A 70 -30.01 -27.12 11.60
N ALA A 71 -30.42 -26.14 10.80
CA ALA A 71 -29.92 -24.77 10.86
C ALA A 71 -30.28 -24.08 12.19
N GLY A 72 -31.46 -24.42 12.78
CA GLY A 72 -31.87 -23.93 14.10
C GLY A 72 -30.96 -24.38 15.26
N LEU A 73 -30.10 -25.37 15.02
CA LEU A 73 -29.17 -25.87 16.02
C LEU A 73 -27.79 -25.19 15.98
N ILE A 74 -27.55 -24.28 15.02
CA ILE A 74 -26.34 -23.47 14.97
C ILE A 74 -26.51 -22.30 15.95
N ASP A 75 -25.41 -21.94 16.66
CA ASP A 75 -25.43 -20.79 17.54
C ASP A 75 -25.41 -19.51 16.71
N GLN A 76 -26.46 -18.73 16.83
CA GLN A 76 -26.48 -17.38 16.21
C GLN A 76 -25.68 -16.43 17.09
N LYS A 77 -24.82 -15.62 16.45
CA LYS A 77 -24.12 -14.58 17.14
C LYS A 77 -25.12 -13.55 17.66
N ALA A 78 -25.07 -13.29 18.96
CA ALA A 78 -25.92 -12.27 19.56
C ALA A 78 -25.72 -10.92 18.85
N PRO A 79 -26.78 -10.15 18.58
CA PRO A 79 -26.64 -8.81 18.07
C PRO A 79 -25.78 -7.99 19.05
N GLY A 80 -24.73 -7.35 18.53
CA GLY A 80 -23.87 -6.48 19.32
C GLY A 80 -24.63 -5.23 19.80
N ALA A 81 -23.98 -4.43 20.65
CA ALA A 81 -24.53 -3.13 21.05
C ALA A 81 -24.78 -2.24 19.81
N GLU A 82 -25.85 -1.49 19.86
CA GLU A 82 -26.18 -0.54 18.78
C GLU A 82 -25.04 0.45 18.55
N PRO A 83 -24.77 0.83 17.29
CA PRO A 83 -23.78 1.83 16.98
C PRO A 83 -24.10 3.17 17.65
N LYS A 84 -23.13 3.78 18.32
CA LYS A 84 -23.31 5.09 18.99
C LYS A 84 -23.55 6.24 18.00
N LEU A 85 -23.11 6.09 16.74
CA LEU A 85 -23.29 7.07 15.66
C LEU A 85 -24.27 6.53 14.61
N THR A 86 -25.15 7.38 14.16
CA THR A 86 -26.05 7.11 13.04
C THR A 86 -25.29 7.07 11.71
N PRO A 87 -25.86 6.48 10.65
CA PRO A 87 -25.23 6.49 9.31
C PRO A 87 -24.90 7.89 8.80
N LYS A 88 -25.74 8.88 9.06
CA LYS A 88 -25.50 10.29 8.66
C LYS A 88 -24.31 10.89 9.42
N GLN A 89 -24.17 10.62 10.70
CA GLN A 89 -23.05 11.09 11.50
C GLN A 89 -21.74 10.40 11.10
N ILE A 90 -21.80 9.13 10.70
CA ILE A 90 -20.65 8.41 10.15
C ILE A 90 -20.22 9.04 8.83
N GLN A 91 -21.16 9.39 7.94
CA GLN A 91 -20.81 10.06 6.68
C GLN A 91 -20.14 11.41 6.93
N ALA A 92 -20.67 12.23 7.82
CA ALA A 92 -20.04 13.50 8.19
C ALA A 92 -18.62 13.32 8.77
N LEU A 93 -18.39 12.25 9.55
CA LEU A 93 -17.04 11.91 10.02
C LEU A 93 -16.12 11.52 8.86
N VAL A 94 -16.62 10.81 7.86
CA VAL A 94 -15.86 10.50 6.63
C VAL A 94 -15.50 11.76 5.88
N ASP A 95 -16.46 12.65 5.66
CA ASP A 95 -16.26 13.90 4.94
C ASP A 95 -15.19 14.78 5.59
N ILE A 96 -15.21 14.92 6.91
CA ILE A 96 -14.19 15.72 7.66
C ILE A 96 -12.81 15.04 7.64
N LEU A 97 -12.76 13.70 7.63
CA LEU A 97 -11.50 12.96 7.47
C LEU A 97 -10.87 13.18 6.09
N GLU A 98 -11.66 13.19 5.05
CA GLU A 98 -11.19 13.37 3.66
C GLU A 98 -10.79 14.82 3.37
N GLN A 99 -11.53 15.79 3.90
CA GLN A 99 -11.19 17.21 3.78
C GLN A 99 -9.92 17.57 4.55
N GLY A 100 -9.60 16.82 5.60
CA GLY A 100 -8.52 17.14 6.53
C GLY A 100 -8.87 18.31 7.47
N PRO A 101 -8.02 18.60 8.48
CA PRO A 101 -8.26 19.72 9.39
C PRO A 101 -7.92 21.05 8.71
N ILE A 102 -8.72 22.08 9.01
CA ILE A 102 -8.42 23.47 8.67
C ILE A 102 -7.68 24.07 9.89
N PRO A 103 -6.36 24.38 9.81
CA PRO A 103 -5.58 24.77 10.99
C PRO A 103 -6.13 25.98 11.72
N ALA A 104 -6.68 26.96 10.98
CA ALA A 104 -7.27 28.17 11.57
C ALA A 104 -8.54 27.90 12.39
N ILE A 105 -9.27 26.83 12.11
CA ILE A 105 -10.52 26.45 12.78
C ILE A 105 -10.25 25.37 13.83
N HIS A 106 -9.52 24.32 13.46
CA HIS A 106 -9.33 23.13 14.28
C HIS A 106 -8.06 23.15 15.14
N GLY A 107 -7.18 24.15 14.96
CA GLY A 107 -5.94 24.30 15.72
C GLY A 107 -4.91 23.20 15.50
N VAL A 108 -5.12 22.30 14.52
CA VAL A 108 -4.25 21.16 14.21
C VAL A 108 -4.03 21.05 12.71
N VAL A 109 -2.86 20.53 12.31
CA VAL A 109 -2.50 20.29 10.89
C VAL A 109 -2.77 18.86 10.43
N ARG A 110 -3.20 18.00 11.31
CA ARG A 110 -3.59 16.61 11.06
C ARG A 110 -4.55 16.14 12.13
N TRP A 111 -5.49 15.32 11.76
CA TRP A 111 -6.39 14.68 12.72
C TRP A 111 -5.65 13.68 13.60
N ARG A 112 -5.75 13.85 14.92
CA ARG A 112 -5.46 12.82 15.92
C ARG A 112 -6.78 12.20 16.37
N LEU A 113 -6.74 11.02 16.97
CA LEU A 113 -7.97 10.37 17.45
C LEU A 113 -8.70 11.19 18.51
N VAL A 114 -7.95 11.90 19.35
CA VAL A 114 -8.53 12.81 20.36
C VAL A 114 -9.28 13.97 19.70
N ASP A 115 -8.70 14.57 18.65
CA ASP A 115 -9.33 15.69 17.93
C ASP A 115 -10.63 15.25 17.26
N LEU A 116 -10.64 14.07 16.61
CA LEU A 116 -11.84 13.49 16.03
C LEU A 116 -12.90 13.13 17.08
N ALA A 117 -12.49 12.63 18.25
CA ALA A 117 -13.41 12.35 19.34
C ALA A 117 -14.03 13.64 19.91
N SER A 118 -13.24 14.71 20.05
CA SER A 118 -13.72 16.02 20.45
C SER A 118 -14.68 16.60 19.43
N TRP A 119 -14.34 16.57 18.14
CA TRP A 119 -15.20 17.03 17.06
C TRP A 119 -16.56 16.29 17.03
N VAL A 120 -16.55 14.95 17.16
CA VAL A 120 -17.78 14.15 17.23
C VAL A 120 -18.63 14.54 18.45
N HIS A 121 -17.98 14.87 19.58
CA HIS A 121 -18.70 15.31 20.76
C HIS A 121 -19.31 16.70 20.58
N GLU A 122 -18.55 17.63 20.03
CA GLU A 122 -18.99 19.02 19.77
C GLU A 122 -20.15 19.05 18.76
N GLU A 123 -20.04 18.26 17.68
CA GLU A 123 -21.01 18.29 16.59
C GLU A 123 -22.28 17.45 16.87
N PHE A 124 -22.13 16.31 17.57
CA PHE A 124 -23.22 15.34 17.74
C PHE A 124 -23.57 15.04 19.21
N GLY A 125 -22.86 15.59 20.19
CA GLY A 125 -23.06 15.27 21.60
C GLY A 125 -22.67 13.83 21.99
N VAL A 126 -21.97 13.09 21.12
CA VAL A 126 -21.65 11.67 21.32
C VAL A 126 -20.21 11.51 21.80
N SER A 127 -20.05 11.05 23.04
CA SER A 127 -18.72 10.79 23.61
C SER A 127 -18.17 9.44 23.18
N LEU A 128 -16.99 9.45 22.56
CA LEU A 128 -16.22 8.30 22.16
C LEU A 128 -14.81 8.35 22.78
N SER A 129 -14.34 7.21 23.31
CA SER A 129 -12.94 7.09 23.69
C SER A 129 -12.04 7.01 22.46
N GLU A 130 -10.75 7.37 22.57
CA GLU A 130 -9.79 7.23 21.48
C GLU A 130 -9.73 5.78 20.93
N ALA A 131 -9.84 4.78 21.80
CA ALA A 131 -9.87 3.39 21.41
C ALA A 131 -11.12 3.05 20.57
N ALA A 132 -12.30 3.61 20.93
CA ALA A 132 -13.52 3.45 20.16
C ALA A 132 -13.43 4.18 18.82
N MET A 133 -12.91 5.41 18.80
CA MET A 133 -12.65 6.19 17.59
C MET A 133 -11.66 5.44 16.66
N SER A 134 -10.58 4.90 17.20
CA SER A 134 -9.61 4.10 16.42
C SER A 134 -10.25 2.89 15.74
N ARG A 135 -11.11 2.16 16.46
CA ARG A 135 -11.84 1.02 15.88
C ARG A 135 -12.82 1.45 14.79
N LEU A 136 -13.51 2.56 15.01
CA LEU A 136 -14.47 3.12 14.06
C LEU A 136 -13.76 3.53 12.76
N VAL A 137 -12.74 4.39 12.84
CA VAL A 137 -11.97 4.90 11.69
C VAL A 137 -11.35 3.75 10.88
N ARG A 138 -10.80 2.71 11.55
CA ARG A 138 -10.29 1.52 10.86
C ARG A 138 -11.38 0.69 10.17
N ARG A 139 -12.55 0.57 10.78
CA ARG A 139 -13.70 -0.12 10.17
C ARG A 139 -14.20 0.60 8.93
N LEU A 140 -14.08 1.93 8.89
CA LEU A 140 -14.38 2.75 7.73
C LEU A 140 -13.30 2.69 6.64
N GLY A 141 -12.24 1.88 6.83
CA GLY A 141 -11.17 1.68 5.84
C GLY A 141 -10.00 2.65 5.96
N TYR A 142 -9.98 3.53 6.96
CA TYR A 142 -8.90 4.51 7.12
C TYR A 142 -7.74 3.97 7.95
N ALA A 143 -6.52 4.24 7.49
CA ALA A 143 -5.28 3.94 8.19
C ALA A 143 -4.40 5.20 8.24
N LYS A 144 -3.54 5.28 9.25
CA LYS A 144 -2.57 6.38 9.33
C LYS A 144 -1.45 6.14 8.32
N LEU A 145 -1.50 6.83 7.21
CA LEU A 145 -0.53 6.77 6.12
C LEU A 145 0.45 7.94 6.19
N SER A 146 1.65 7.75 5.65
CA SER A 146 2.59 8.85 5.40
C SER A 146 2.17 9.56 4.12
N ALA A 147 1.96 10.87 4.20
CA ALA A 147 1.70 11.66 3.01
C ALA A 147 2.92 11.65 2.09
N ARG A 148 2.70 11.49 0.79
CA ARG A 148 3.75 11.73 -0.21
C ARG A 148 3.94 13.24 -0.36
N PRO A 149 5.19 13.71 -0.40
CA PRO A 149 5.45 15.09 -0.77
C PRO A 149 4.83 15.39 -2.14
N ARG A 150 4.06 16.47 -2.20
CA ARG A 150 3.49 16.99 -3.44
C ARG A 150 3.96 18.42 -3.60
N HIS A 151 4.46 18.77 -4.78
CA HIS A 151 4.88 20.14 -5.04
C HIS A 151 3.65 21.06 -5.05
N HIS A 152 3.70 22.17 -4.29
CA HIS A 152 2.55 23.06 -4.15
C HIS A 152 2.08 23.71 -5.47
N ALA A 153 2.99 23.87 -6.44
CA ALA A 153 2.70 24.41 -7.77
C ALA A 153 2.39 23.33 -8.82
N GLN A 154 2.09 22.10 -8.40
CA GLN A 154 1.75 21.03 -9.33
C GLN A 154 0.40 21.28 -10.01
N ASN A 155 0.38 21.07 -11.33
CA ASN A 155 -0.83 21.15 -12.14
C ASN A 155 -1.32 19.75 -12.53
N GLU A 156 -2.41 19.27 -11.92
CA GLU A 156 -2.99 17.95 -12.18
C GLU A 156 -3.43 17.78 -13.64
N LEU A 157 -4.00 18.82 -14.24
CA LEU A 157 -4.40 18.79 -15.64
C LEU A 157 -3.21 18.57 -16.57
N ALA A 158 -2.03 19.14 -16.23
CA ALA A 158 -0.82 18.93 -17.01
C ALA A 158 -0.30 17.49 -16.91
N VAL A 159 -0.43 16.88 -15.73
CA VAL A 159 -0.08 15.46 -15.49
C VAL A 159 -0.97 14.53 -16.29
N ASP A 160 -2.29 14.72 -16.23
CA ASP A 160 -3.26 13.89 -16.94
C ASP A 160 -3.16 14.08 -18.45
N THR A 161 -2.97 15.32 -18.91
CA THR A 161 -2.74 15.63 -20.33
C THR A 161 -1.46 14.96 -20.83
N PHE A 162 -0.39 14.97 -20.04
CA PHE A 162 0.86 14.29 -20.40
C PHE A 162 0.66 12.79 -20.58
N LYS A 163 0.02 12.12 -19.60
CA LYS A 163 -0.28 10.68 -19.68
C LYS A 163 -1.16 10.35 -20.89
N LYS A 164 -2.19 11.13 -21.14
CA LYS A 164 -3.11 10.95 -22.27
C LYS A 164 -2.42 11.10 -23.62
N ASN A 165 -1.48 12.06 -23.75
CA ASN A 165 -0.79 12.35 -25.00
C ASN A 165 0.51 11.52 -25.17
N PHE A 166 0.94 10.79 -24.15
CA PHE A 166 2.19 10.03 -24.19
C PHE A 166 2.25 9.02 -25.34
N PRO A 167 1.20 8.21 -25.63
CA PRO A 167 1.20 7.27 -26.76
C PRO A 167 1.40 7.96 -28.10
N ALA A 168 0.70 9.10 -28.32
CA ALA A 168 0.84 9.86 -29.56
C ALA A 168 2.26 10.40 -29.74
N ARG A 169 2.84 10.95 -28.67
CA ARG A 169 4.24 11.43 -28.71
C ARG A 169 5.23 10.31 -28.98
N LEU A 170 5.02 9.14 -28.40
CA LEU A 170 5.85 7.97 -28.67
C LEU A 170 5.71 7.50 -30.11
N ALA A 171 4.49 7.54 -30.68
CA ALA A 171 4.25 7.23 -32.09
C ALA A 171 4.94 8.24 -33.03
N GLU A 172 4.93 9.54 -32.71
CA GLU A 172 5.66 10.58 -33.44
C GLU A 172 7.17 10.34 -33.45
N ILE A 173 7.75 9.94 -32.30
CA ILE A 173 9.17 9.58 -32.21
C ILE A 173 9.44 8.35 -33.07
N ARG A 174 8.61 7.30 -32.95
CA ARG A 174 8.75 6.06 -33.74
C ARG A 174 8.70 6.31 -35.23
N ALA A 175 7.84 7.23 -35.70
CA ALA A 175 7.73 7.56 -37.13
C ALA A 175 8.98 8.23 -37.73
N ARG A 176 9.85 8.80 -36.89
CA ARG A 176 11.12 9.44 -37.30
C ARG A 176 12.31 8.47 -37.31
N LEU A 177 12.12 7.27 -36.73
CA LEU A 177 13.16 6.24 -36.63
C LEU A 177 13.08 5.26 -37.80
N PRO A 178 14.17 4.58 -38.16
CA PRO A 178 14.15 3.51 -39.14
C PRO A 178 13.10 2.43 -38.81
N PRO A 179 12.41 1.87 -39.80
CA PRO A 179 11.44 0.80 -39.57
C PRO A 179 12.04 -0.37 -38.81
N GLY A 180 11.34 -0.86 -37.77
CA GLY A 180 11.81 -1.97 -36.95
C GLY A 180 12.73 -1.58 -35.78
N THR A 181 13.08 -0.30 -35.62
CA THR A 181 13.87 0.16 -34.47
C THR A 181 13.12 -0.10 -33.16
N GLU A 182 13.72 -0.84 -32.25
CA GLU A 182 13.19 -1.05 -30.90
C GLU A 182 13.29 0.24 -30.09
N ILE A 183 12.23 0.63 -29.39
CA ILE A 183 12.24 1.78 -28.48
C ILE A 183 12.38 1.28 -27.05
N GLU A 184 13.39 1.77 -26.36
CA GLU A 184 13.58 1.62 -24.93
C GLU A 184 13.09 2.88 -24.20
N LEU A 185 12.16 2.74 -23.26
CA LEU A 185 11.74 3.84 -22.40
C LEU A 185 12.67 3.92 -21.19
N TRP A 186 13.38 5.03 -21.11
CA TRP A 186 14.31 5.35 -20.03
C TRP A 186 13.78 6.52 -19.19
N TRP A 187 14.05 6.48 -17.91
CA TRP A 187 13.68 7.49 -16.94
C TRP A 187 14.93 7.97 -16.22
N GLN A 188 15.14 9.27 -16.15
CA GLN A 188 16.36 9.86 -15.62
C GLN A 188 16.02 10.85 -14.49
N ASP A 189 16.91 10.94 -13.49
CA ASP A 189 16.84 11.89 -12.39
C ASP A 189 18.18 11.99 -11.65
N GLU A 190 18.35 13.01 -10.78
CA GLU A 190 19.52 13.16 -9.93
C GLU A 190 19.15 13.11 -8.45
N ALA A 191 20.02 12.47 -7.67
CA ALA A 191 19.92 12.47 -6.23
C ALA A 191 21.15 13.06 -5.57
N ARG A 192 20.97 14.09 -4.74
CA ARG A 192 22.04 14.57 -3.87
C ARG A 192 22.16 13.69 -2.64
N VAL A 193 23.35 13.15 -2.39
CA VAL A 193 23.72 12.37 -1.21
C VAL A 193 24.86 13.03 -0.49
N GLY A 194 24.77 13.16 0.83
CA GLY A 194 25.80 13.87 1.59
C GLY A 194 25.81 13.52 3.08
N GLN A 195 26.73 14.17 3.78
CA GLN A 195 26.99 13.92 5.20
C GLN A 195 25.77 14.21 6.09
N LYS A 196 24.96 15.23 5.75
CA LYS A 196 23.62 15.43 6.36
C LYS A 196 22.65 14.38 5.85
N ASN A 197 22.83 13.15 6.32
CA ASN A 197 22.14 12.00 5.81
C ASN A 197 20.75 11.82 6.44
N LYS A 198 19.87 11.11 5.75
CA LYS A 198 18.54 10.75 6.23
C LYS A 198 18.62 9.66 7.28
N ILE A 199 17.85 9.81 8.34
CA ILE A 199 17.60 8.75 9.32
C ILE A 199 16.33 8.01 8.93
N THR A 200 16.43 6.70 8.77
CA THR A 200 15.29 5.83 8.48
C THR A 200 14.95 4.92 9.66
N ARG A 201 13.75 4.37 9.66
CA ARG A 201 13.24 3.48 10.71
C ARG A 201 14.02 2.17 10.75
N ARG A 202 14.22 1.62 11.96
CA ARG A 202 14.83 0.31 12.19
C ARG A 202 14.07 -0.45 13.25
N TRP A 203 14.22 -1.75 13.27
CA TRP A 203 13.67 -2.58 14.34
C TRP A 203 14.33 -2.25 15.67
N ALA A 204 13.51 -2.04 16.70
CA ALA A 204 13.95 -1.77 18.06
C ALA A 204 12.91 -2.31 19.05
N LYS A 205 13.29 -2.49 20.32
CA LYS A 205 12.39 -2.94 21.39
C LYS A 205 11.23 -1.95 21.52
N ARG A 206 10.01 -2.45 21.60
CA ARG A 206 8.81 -1.61 21.78
C ARG A 206 8.97 -0.74 23.05
N GLY A 207 8.65 0.55 22.92
CA GLY A 207 8.84 1.53 24.00
C GLY A 207 10.24 2.12 24.09
N SER A 208 11.23 1.62 23.31
CA SER A 208 12.55 2.24 23.21
C SER A 208 12.58 3.31 22.09
N ARG A 209 13.56 4.22 22.18
CA ARG A 209 13.88 5.20 21.15
C ARG A 209 15.27 4.90 20.59
N PRO A 210 15.39 4.13 19.50
CA PRO A 210 16.69 3.80 18.94
C PRO A 210 17.41 5.05 18.48
N SER A 211 18.71 5.16 18.76
CA SER A 211 19.57 6.22 18.24
C SER A 211 20.11 5.83 16.86
N ALA A 212 20.36 6.81 16.01
CA ALA A 212 21.09 6.67 14.75
C ALA A 212 22.14 7.79 14.66
N PRO A 213 23.29 7.52 14.03
CA PRO A 213 24.28 8.56 13.85
C PRO A 213 23.73 9.70 12.98
N ASN A 214 23.98 10.93 13.38
CA ASN A 214 23.63 12.14 12.63
C ASN A 214 24.87 13.00 12.47
N ASP A 215 25.14 13.45 11.25
CA ASP A 215 26.27 14.27 10.88
C ASP A 215 25.80 15.69 10.49
N GLN A 216 26.57 16.71 10.84
CA GLN A 216 26.29 18.12 10.55
C GLN A 216 27.18 18.69 9.43
N ARG A 217 28.19 17.93 9.00
CA ARG A 217 29.10 18.33 7.92
C ARG A 217 28.34 18.43 6.59
N THR A 218 28.91 19.12 5.59
CA THR A 218 28.16 19.60 4.43
C THR A 218 28.69 19.11 3.08
N LYS A 219 29.60 18.14 3.04
CA LYS A 219 30.05 17.53 1.78
C LYS A 219 28.95 16.67 1.18
N TRP A 220 28.81 16.69 -0.13
CA TRP A 220 27.85 15.90 -0.90
C TRP A 220 28.39 15.55 -2.28
N ALA A 221 27.80 14.53 -2.90
CA ALA A 221 27.92 14.18 -4.30
C ALA A 221 26.52 14.03 -4.92
N TYR A 222 26.45 14.00 -6.24
CA TYR A 222 25.23 13.72 -6.98
C TYR A 222 25.31 12.34 -7.63
N ILE A 223 24.27 11.55 -7.50
CA ILE A 223 24.07 10.34 -8.28
C ILE A 223 23.17 10.72 -9.45
N PHE A 224 23.68 10.67 -10.66
CA PHE A 224 22.89 10.67 -11.87
C PHE A 224 22.46 9.26 -12.16
N GLY A 225 21.17 9.03 -12.29
CA GLY A 225 20.65 7.69 -12.51
C GLY A 225 19.57 7.66 -13.58
N ALA A 226 19.70 6.73 -14.50
CA ALA A 226 18.67 6.44 -15.48
C ALA A 226 18.32 4.96 -15.45
N ILE A 227 17.05 4.62 -15.60
CA ILE A 227 16.56 3.25 -15.60
C ILE A 227 15.68 2.97 -16.82
N CYS A 228 15.78 1.76 -17.37
CA CYS A 228 14.86 1.19 -18.33
C CYS A 228 14.08 0.05 -17.64
N PRO A 229 12.91 0.34 -17.02
CA PRO A 229 12.20 -0.64 -16.20
C PRO A 229 11.79 -1.89 -16.97
N LYS A 230 11.41 -1.76 -18.25
CA LYS A 230 10.99 -2.91 -19.08
C LYS A 230 12.10 -3.94 -19.24
N LYS A 231 13.36 -3.50 -19.31
CA LYS A 231 14.53 -4.37 -19.50
C LYS A 231 15.31 -4.62 -18.20
N GLY A 232 14.93 -3.97 -17.10
CA GLY A 232 15.65 -4.08 -15.83
C GLY A 232 17.08 -3.49 -15.88
N LYS A 233 17.34 -2.55 -16.81
CA LYS A 233 18.63 -1.91 -16.99
C LYS A 233 18.72 -0.59 -16.24
N GLY A 234 19.92 -0.13 -15.97
CA GLY A 234 20.19 1.21 -15.48
C GLY A 234 21.60 1.67 -15.83
N ALA A 235 21.73 2.97 -16.03
CA ALA A 235 22.99 3.67 -16.23
C ALA A 235 23.15 4.71 -15.12
N GLY A 236 24.34 4.88 -14.54
CA GLY A 236 24.54 5.84 -13.46
C GLY A 236 25.96 6.30 -13.29
N LEU A 237 26.09 7.55 -12.85
CA LEU A 237 27.36 8.20 -12.53
C LEU A 237 27.25 8.88 -11.17
N VAL A 238 28.38 8.93 -10.44
CA VAL A 238 28.48 9.72 -9.21
C VAL A 238 29.44 10.89 -9.46
N LEU A 239 28.89 12.12 -9.42
CA LEU A 239 29.58 13.33 -9.85
C LEU A 239 29.53 14.42 -8.77
N PRO A 240 30.51 15.36 -8.75
CA PRO A 240 30.58 16.40 -7.73
C PRO A 240 29.51 17.50 -7.91
N TYR A 241 29.07 17.72 -9.15
CA TYR A 241 28.17 18.80 -9.52
C TYR A 241 27.02 18.28 -10.37
N ALA A 242 25.88 18.99 -10.34
CA ALA A 242 24.76 18.80 -11.26
C ALA A 242 24.73 19.99 -12.21
N ASP A 243 25.32 19.80 -13.39
CA ASP A 243 25.44 20.80 -14.43
C ASP A 243 25.34 20.16 -15.83
N THR A 244 25.41 20.97 -16.88
CA THR A 244 25.33 20.49 -18.28
C THR A 244 26.46 19.54 -18.64
N HIS A 245 27.68 19.74 -18.12
CA HIS A 245 28.82 18.85 -18.39
C HIS A 245 28.54 17.45 -17.76
N ALA A 246 28.10 17.40 -16.51
CA ALA A 246 27.73 16.16 -15.84
C ALA A 246 26.60 15.44 -16.60
N MET A 247 25.60 16.19 -17.08
CA MET A 247 24.50 15.60 -17.86
C MET A 247 25.00 15.06 -19.22
N ASN A 248 25.94 15.71 -19.90
CA ASN A 248 26.54 15.18 -21.13
C ASN A 248 27.28 13.87 -20.90
N LEU A 249 28.02 13.74 -19.79
CA LEU A 249 28.66 12.47 -19.41
C LEU A 249 27.62 11.38 -19.13
N HIS A 250 26.54 11.74 -18.46
CA HIS A 250 25.48 10.78 -18.15
C HIS A 250 24.70 10.33 -19.41
N LEU A 251 24.44 11.24 -20.36
CA LEU A 251 23.85 10.89 -21.65
C LEU A 251 24.71 9.93 -22.45
N ALA A 252 26.04 10.12 -22.43
CA ALA A 252 26.97 9.18 -23.07
C ALA A 252 26.90 7.78 -22.41
N GLU A 253 26.82 7.70 -21.08
CA GLU A 253 26.69 6.46 -20.34
C GLU A 253 25.36 5.75 -20.64
N ILE A 254 24.25 6.49 -20.69
CA ILE A 254 22.94 5.96 -21.10
C ILE A 254 23.02 5.43 -22.53
N SER A 255 23.59 6.21 -23.46
CA SER A 255 23.74 5.83 -24.86
C SER A 255 24.50 4.52 -25.04
N ALA A 256 25.57 4.30 -24.27
CA ALA A 256 26.36 3.07 -24.29
C ALA A 256 25.61 1.87 -23.68
N THR A 257 24.61 2.11 -22.83
CA THR A 257 23.81 1.07 -22.15
C THR A 257 22.57 0.65 -22.97
N VAL A 258 22.13 1.47 -23.94
CA VAL A 258 21.04 1.14 -24.86
C VAL A 258 21.44 -0.05 -25.73
N ASP A 259 20.51 -0.97 -26.00
CA ASP A 259 20.80 -2.14 -26.83
C ASP A 259 21.26 -1.73 -28.26
N PRO A 260 22.18 -2.45 -28.86
CA PRO A 260 22.62 -2.19 -30.22
C PRO A 260 21.43 -2.14 -31.19
N GLY A 261 21.30 -1.03 -31.92
CA GLY A 261 20.20 -0.81 -32.87
C GLY A 261 18.88 -0.36 -32.25
N ALA A 262 18.80 -0.26 -30.92
CA ALA A 262 17.65 0.33 -30.24
C ALA A 262 17.78 1.84 -30.09
N HIS A 263 16.67 2.51 -29.81
CA HIS A 263 16.60 3.94 -29.59
C HIS A 263 15.96 4.23 -28.21
N ALA A 264 16.65 5.01 -27.37
CA ALA A 264 16.14 5.40 -26.07
C ALA A 264 15.22 6.62 -26.17
N VAL A 265 14.03 6.54 -25.63
CA VAL A 265 13.22 7.70 -25.29
C VAL A 265 13.47 8.00 -23.82
N LEU A 266 14.29 9.03 -23.55
CA LEU A 266 14.70 9.41 -22.21
C LEU A 266 13.74 10.44 -21.62
N ILE A 267 13.04 10.04 -20.57
CA ILE A 267 12.05 10.85 -19.88
C ILE A 267 12.71 11.47 -18.65
N LEU A 268 12.70 12.80 -18.57
CA LEU A 268 13.40 13.59 -17.54
C LEU A 268 12.62 14.86 -17.22
N ASP A 269 12.96 15.51 -16.12
CA ASP A 269 12.34 16.77 -15.73
C ASP A 269 12.91 17.97 -16.55
N LYS A 270 12.48 19.18 -16.21
CA LYS A 270 12.93 20.42 -16.85
C LYS A 270 13.99 21.17 -16.03
N ALA A 271 14.91 20.47 -15.41
CA ALA A 271 16.07 21.14 -14.79
C ALA A 271 16.84 21.97 -15.83
N GLY A 272 17.49 23.04 -15.39
CA GLY A 272 18.15 23.97 -16.29
C GLY A 272 19.22 23.32 -17.17
N TRP A 273 19.93 22.32 -16.65
CA TRP A 273 20.94 21.57 -17.40
C TRP A 273 20.34 20.55 -18.38
N HIS A 274 19.06 20.18 -18.26
CA HIS A 274 18.34 19.33 -19.22
C HIS A 274 17.84 20.08 -20.45
N THR A 275 17.82 21.42 -20.39
CA THR A 275 17.34 22.30 -21.47
C THR A 275 18.41 23.29 -21.95
N SER A 276 19.64 23.11 -21.48
CA SER A 276 20.77 23.95 -21.84
C SER A 276 21.13 23.82 -23.33
N GLY A 277 21.48 24.94 -23.97
CA GLY A 277 22.00 24.93 -25.34
C GLY A 277 23.38 24.24 -25.52
N GLY A 278 24.07 23.92 -24.41
CA GLY A 278 25.29 23.13 -24.40
C GLY A 278 25.09 21.62 -24.24
N LEU A 279 23.82 21.13 -24.26
CA LEU A 279 23.52 19.72 -24.11
C LEU A 279 23.86 18.96 -25.42
N ILE A 280 24.64 17.90 -25.28
CA ILE A 280 25.03 17.01 -26.38
C ILE A 280 24.22 15.72 -26.28
N VAL A 281 23.15 15.61 -27.07
CA VAL A 281 22.29 14.43 -27.07
C VAL A 281 22.79 13.43 -28.10
N PRO A 282 23.12 12.17 -27.68
CA PRO A 282 23.52 11.11 -28.63
C PRO A 282 22.40 10.76 -29.64
N ASP A 283 22.78 10.32 -30.83
CA ASP A 283 21.86 10.02 -31.94
C ASP A 283 20.83 8.93 -31.60
N ASN A 284 21.17 8.00 -30.70
CA ASN A 284 20.28 6.94 -30.24
C ASN A 284 19.41 7.34 -29.04
N ILE A 285 19.33 8.64 -28.70
CA ILE A 285 18.51 9.16 -27.61
C ILE A 285 17.57 10.26 -28.10
N THR A 286 16.31 10.21 -27.73
CA THR A 286 15.36 11.33 -27.83
C THR A 286 14.90 11.75 -26.44
N LEU A 287 15.04 13.02 -26.11
CA LEU A 287 14.59 13.57 -24.82
C LEU A 287 13.08 13.83 -24.84
N LEU A 288 12.38 13.40 -23.79
CA LEU A 288 10.98 13.68 -23.56
C LEU A 288 10.79 14.33 -22.19
N LEU A 289 10.53 15.64 -22.17
CA LEU A 289 10.43 16.41 -20.93
C LEU A 289 9.11 16.20 -20.22
N LEU A 290 9.16 15.91 -18.93
CA LEU A 290 8.02 15.85 -18.02
C LEU A 290 7.38 17.23 -17.81
N PRO A 291 6.08 17.30 -17.44
CA PRO A 291 5.48 18.53 -16.96
C PRO A 291 6.25 19.07 -15.73
N PRO A 292 6.30 20.40 -15.55
CA PRO A 292 6.94 20.99 -14.38
C PRO A 292 6.32 20.48 -13.05
N ALA A 293 7.13 20.36 -12.01
CA ALA A 293 6.69 20.00 -10.66
C ALA A 293 5.87 18.69 -10.56
N SER A 294 6.22 17.68 -11.37
CA SER A 294 5.52 16.40 -11.45
C SER A 294 6.43 15.18 -11.13
N PRO A 295 7.05 15.14 -9.94
CA PRO A 295 7.98 14.07 -9.55
C PRO A 295 7.31 12.70 -9.48
N GLU A 296 5.99 12.64 -9.25
CA GLU A 296 5.24 11.38 -9.20
C GLU A 296 5.20 10.63 -10.55
N LEU A 297 5.44 11.32 -11.64
CA LEU A 297 5.57 10.69 -12.96
C LEU A 297 6.91 9.98 -13.11
N ASN A 298 7.96 10.44 -12.40
CA ASN A 298 9.30 9.87 -12.52
C ASN A 298 9.53 8.70 -11.55
N PRO A 299 9.63 7.44 -12.03
CA PRO A 299 9.88 6.29 -11.16
C PRO A 299 11.26 6.30 -10.49
N VAL A 300 12.23 7.07 -10.99
CA VAL A 300 13.57 7.16 -10.40
C VAL A 300 13.52 7.74 -8.99
N GLU A 301 12.55 8.59 -8.68
CA GLU A 301 12.31 9.07 -7.32
C GLU A 301 12.06 7.91 -6.31
N ASN A 302 11.36 6.86 -6.73
CA ASN A 302 11.17 5.68 -5.89
C ASN A 302 12.47 4.84 -5.77
N ILE A 303 13.30 4.84 -6.81
CA ILE A 303 14.65 4.24 -6.78
C ILE A 303 15.51 4.97 -5.73
N TRP A 304 15.49 6.31 -5.73
CA TRP A 304 16.21 7.09 -4.71
C TRP A 304 15.76 6.78 -3.30
N GLN A 305 14.45 6.69 -3.10
CA GLN A 305 13.91 6.29 -1.80
C GLN A 305 14.41 4.90 -1.41
N PHE A 306 14.36 3.92 -2.32
CA PHE A 306 14.81 2.56 -2.07
C PHE A 306 16.31 2.49 -1.72
N ILE A 307 17.16 3.15 -2.50
CA ILE A 307 18.62 3.19 -2.27
C ILE A 307 18.94 3.85 -0.93
N ARG A 308 18.33 4.99 -0.64
CA ARG A 308 18.52 5.69 0.64
C ARG A 308 18.09 4.83 1.82
N ASP A 309 16.90 4.26 1.78
CA ASP A 309 16.33 3.54 2.92
C ASP A 309 17.06 2.22 3.20
N ASN A 310 17.63 1.57 2.19
CA ASN A 310 18.28 0.27 2.36
C ASN A 310 19.81 0.33 2.48
N TRP A 311 20.48 1.30 1.83
CA TRP A 311 21.93 1.25 1.71
C TRP A 311 22.68 2.51 2.16
N LEU A 312 22.05 3.70 2.09
CA LEU A 312 22.71 4.96 2.37
C LEU A 312 22.31 5.63 3.69
N SER A 313 21.11 5.37 4.22
CA SER A 313 20.63 5.95 5.47
C SER A 313 21.31 5.35 6.73
N ASN A 314 21.16 6.02 7.88
CA ASN A 314 21.65 5.59 9.20
C ASN A 314 23.17 5.37 9.27
N ARG A 315 23.96 6.06 8.47
CA ARG A 315 25.43 5.99 8.49
C ARG A 315 26.08 7.38 8.43
N VAL A 316 27.35 7.45 8.82
CA VAL A 316 28.19 8.64 8.74
C VAL A 316 29.16 8.46 7.57
N PHE A 317 29.18 9.42 6.65
CA PHE A 317 30.18 9.50 5.58
C PHE A 317 31.40 10.27 6.11
N LYS A 318 32.54 9.63 6.25
CA LYS A 318 33.74 10.24 6.85
C LYS A 318 34.34 11.30 5.92
N THR A 319 34.48 11.00 4.64
CA THR A 319 35.09 11.85 3.61
C THR A 319 34.17 11.99 2.40
N TYR A 320 34.60 12.78 1.41
CA TYR A 320 33.90 12.87 0.12
C TYR A 320 34.05 11.56 -0.66
N GLU A 321 35.20 10.94 -0.61
CA GLU A 321 35.52 9.66 -1.26
C GLU A 321 34.64 8.54 -0.71
N ASP A 322 34.34 8.54 0.60
CA ASP A 322 33.37 7.63 1.20
C ASP A 322 31.96 7.81 0.62
N ILE A 323 31.55 9.07 0.37
CA ILE A 323 30.24 9.34 -0.25
C ILE A 323 30.22 8.74 -1.65
N VAL A 324 31.24 9.02 -2.46
CA VAL A 324 31.35 8.50 -3.84
C VAL A 324 31.35 6.99 -3.86
N ALA A 325 32.24 6.35 -3.07
CA ALA A 325 32.38 4.89 -3.03
C ALA A 325 31.05 4.21 -2.64
N LEU A 326 30.38 4.70 -1.58
CA LEU A 326 29.14 4.11 -1.10
C LEU A 326 27.95 4.38 -2.04
N CYS A 327 27.94 5.51 -2.75
CA CYS A 327 26.95 5.77 -3.79
C CYS A 327 27.12 4.84 -4.99
N CYS A 328 28.37 4.63 -5.46
CA CYS A 328 28.68 3.68 -6.52
C CYS A 328 28.31 2.24 -6.11
N GLU A 329 28.69 1.83 -4.89
CA GLU A 329 28.31 0.51 -4.36
C GLU A 329 26.78 0.32 -4.31
N ALA A 330 26.04 1.33 -3.85
CA ALA A 330 24.59 1.26 -3.76
C ALA A 330 23.93 1.20 -5.15
N TRP A 331 24.44 1.95 -6.12
CA TRP A 331 23.98 1.89 -7.50
C TRP A 331 24.27 0.53 -8.15
N ASN A 332 25.48 0.00 -8.01
CA ASN A 332 25.86 -1.29 -8.55
C ASN A 332 25.01 -2.41 -7.93
N LYS A 333 24.76 -2.39 -6.62
CA LYS A 333 23.81 -3.31 -5.97
C LYS A 333 22.40 -3.26 -6.55
N LEU A 334 21.94 -2.10 -7.03
CA LEU A 334 20.65 -1.99 -7.72
C LEU A 334 20.74 -2.64 -9.11
N ILE A 335 21.79 -2.37 -9.86
CA ILE A 335 22.01 -2.93 -11.21
C ILE A 335 22.10 -4.45 -11.17
N ASP A 336 22.72 -5.02 -10.16
CA ASP A 336 22.79 -6.47 -9.92
C ASP A 336 21.41 -7.10 -9.58
N GLN A 337 20.36 -6.27 -9.45
CA GLN A 337 19.01 -6.69 -9.13
C GLN A 337 17.98 -6.18 -10.17
N PRO A 338 18.02 -6.64 -11.44
CA PRO A 338 17.15 -6.15 -12.52
C PRO A 338 15.66 -6.18 -12.16
N TRP A 339 15.23 -7.21 -11.43
CA TRP A 339 13.84 -7.34 -10.94
C TRP A 339 13.42 -6.18 -10.03
N ARG A 340 14.35 -5.55 -9.30
CA ARG A 340 14.07 -4.37 -8.46
C ARG A 340 13.77 -3.16 -9.35
N ILE A 341 14.57 -2.93 -10.36
CA ILE A 341 14.36 -1.86 -11.35
C ILE A 341 12.99 -2.05 -12.01
N MET A 342 12.67 -3.27 -12.45
CA MET A 342 11.38 -3.60 -13.04
C MET A 342 10.22 -3.35 -12.07
N THR A 343 10.30 -3.88 -10.85
CA THR A 343 9.20 -3.79 -9.86
C THR A 343 8.97 -2.35 -9.39
N ILE A 344 10.03 -1.58 -9.13
CA ILE A 344 9.94 -0.21 -8.61
C ILE A 344 9.62 0.78 -9.74
N GLY A 345 10.23 0.56 -10.92
CA GLY A 345 10.25 1.52 -12.02
C GLY A 345 9.08 1.42 -12.98
N LEU A 346 8.44 0.24 -13.11
CA LEU A 346 7.39 0.06 -14.11
C LEU A 346 6.18 0.98 -13.83
N ARG A 347 5.71 1.64 -14.88
CA ARG A 347 4.51 2.50 -14.87
C ARG A 347 3.52 2.01 -15.91
N GLN A 348 2.34 1.54 -15.48
CA GLN A 348 1.32 0.99 -16.38
C GLN A 348 0.93 1.96 -17.50
N TRP A 349 0.78 3.25 -17.19
CA TRP A 349 0.41 4.27 -18.16
C TRP A 349 1.45 4.50 -19.26
N ALA A 350 2.71 4.09 -19.04
CA ALA A 350 3.80 4.24 -20.00
C ALA A 350 4.12 2.95 -20.78
N HIS A 351 3.56 1.80 -20.40
CA HIS A 351 3.93 0.48 -20.94
C HIS A 351 2.74 -0.31 -21.50
N GLY A 352 1.57 0.30 -21.60
CA GLY A 352 0.34 -0.35 -22.08
C GLY A 352 0.11 -0.24 -23.60
N PHE A 353 1.16 0.05 -24.42
CA PHE A 353 1.01 0.32 -25.85
C PHE A 353 1.88 -0.57 -26.71
#